data_93ed187eb49b12a2105b39b5fe86f4c8
#
_entry.id   93ed187eb49b12a2105b39b5fe86f4c8
#
_cell.length_a   1.000
_cell.length_b   1.000
_cell.length_c   1.000
_cell.angle_alpha   90.00
_cell.angle_beta   90.00
_cell.angle_gamma   90.00
#
_symmetry.space_group_name_H-M   'P 1'
#
loop_
_entity.id
_entity.type
_entity.pdbx_description
1 polymer ?
#
loop_
_entity_poly.entity_id
_entity_poly.type
_entity_poly.pdbx_seq_one_letter_code
_entity_poly.pdbx_strand_id
1 'polypeptide(L)'
;MFLALLLLLSTPASEAQLLNDSFDVPAREYVFIPMHIANWPATLDLSFNASESAPVRVELVTRRDLDRFVRGKSYEYLVRLSPRPMSNFRQSVPDAGDYDVLLINEGSTNSEVKVRAAVQFAREPDVAQYVSPQRRAVLISASVAVFLIALLWSGLALLRAMRSGAEHL
;
A
#
# COMPACT_ATOMS: atom_id res chain seq x y z
N MET A 1 22.98 -32.81 -9.39
CA MET A 1 22.82 -32.01 -8.16
C MET A 1 22.43 -30.59 -8.58
N PHE A 2 21.14 -30.35 -8.77
CA PHE A 2 20.63 -29.03 -9.18
C PHE A 2 20.26 -28.25 -7.92
N LEU A 3 21.05 -27.23 -7.63
CA LEU A 3 20.76 -26.27 -6.55
C LEU A 3 19.71 -25.28 -7.08
N ALA A 4 18.44 -25.49 -6.74
CA ALA A 4 17.37 -24.51 -7.00
C ALA A 4 17.57 -23.34 -6.04
N LEU A 5 18.17 -22.25 -6.56
CA LEU A 5 18.27 -20.98 -5.88
C LEU A 5 16.87 -20.32 -5.87
N LEU A 6 16.11 -20.56 -4.81
CA LEU A 6 14.83 -19.90 -4.54
C LEU A 6 15.13 -18.46 -4.13
N LEU A 7 15.25 -17.56 -5.10
CA LEU A 7 15.22 -16.12 -4.86
C LEU A 7 13.81 -15.77 -4.37
N LEU A 8 13.66 -15.64 -3.06
CA LEU A 8 12.53 -14.98 -2.44
C LEU A 8 12.54 -13.50 -2.88
N LEU A 9 11.86 -13.21 -3.96
CA LEU A 9 11.52 -11.85 -4.37
C LEU A 9 10.56 -11.30 -3.33
N SER A 10 11.12 -10.68 -2.28
CA SER A 10 10.34 -9.81 -1.40
C SER A 10 9.84 -8.65 -2.27
N THR A 11 8.59 -8.70 -2.69
CA THR A 11 7.94 -7.54 -3.32
C THR A 11 7.94 -6.42 -2.28
N PRO A 12 8.54 -5.25 -2.57
CA PRO A 12 8.46 -4.13 -1.64
C PRO A 12 6.98 -3.77 -1.47
N ALA A 13 6.54 -3.63 -0.22
CA ALA A 13 5.22 -3.08 0.06
C ALA A 13 5.16 -1.69 -0.60
N SER A 14 4.10 -1.44 -1.37
CA SER A 14 3.91 -0.14 -2.01
C SER A 14 3.59 0.88 -0.92
N GLU A 15 4.50 1.81 -0.68
CA GLU A 15 4.33 2.91 0.25
C GLU A 15 3.88 4.15 -0.53
N ALA A 16 2.73 4.70 -0.16
CA ALA A 16 2.21 5.93 -0.72
C ALA A 16 2.22 7.04 0.34
N GLN A 17 2.94 8.12 0.07
CA GLN A 17 2.86 9.30 0.93
C GLN A 17 1.51 9.99 0.71
N LEU A 18 0.73 10.13 1.78
CA LEU A 18 -0.57 10.79 1.76
C LEU A 18 -0.46 12.27 2.10
N LEU A 19 0.43 12.61 3.04
CA LEU A 19 0.54 13.95 3.58
C LEU A 19 1.98 14.27 4.02
N ASN A 20 2.39 15.53 3.85
CA ASN A 20 3.59 16.10 4.46
C ASN A 20 3.41 17.62 4.47
N ASP A 21 2.73 18.13 5.49
CA ASP A 21 2.33 19.52 5.57
C ASP A 21 2.35 20.03 7.02
N SER A 22 2.24 21.34 7.19
CA SER A 22 2.16 22.04 8.48
C SER A 22 0.78 22.64 8.69
N PHE A 23 0.26 22.53 9.90
CA PHE A 23 -1.06 23.00 10.29
C PHE A 23 -0.98 23.89 11.52
N ASP A 24 -1.60 25.07 11.45
CA ASP A 24 -1.77 25.92 12.62
C ASP A 24 -2.99 25.46 13.40
N VAL A 25 -2.78 25.01 14.63
CA VAL A 25 -3.84 24.59 15.55
C VAL A 25 -4.00 25.65 16.63
N PRO A 26 -5.10 26.45 16.62
CA PRO A 26 -5.30 27.50 17.61
C PRO A 26 -5.36 26.94 19.04
N ALA A 27 -5.11 27.80 20.03
CA ALA A 27 -5.17 27.44 21.43
C ALA A 27 -6.55 26.93 21.83
N ARG A 28 -6.63 25.76 22.45
CA ARG A 28 -7.88 25.10 22.90
C ARG A 28 -8.86 24.76 21.77
N GLU A 29 -8.36 24.66 20.55
CA GLU A 29 -9.13 24.30 19.38
C GLU A 29 -8.60 23.01 18.73
N TYR A 30 -9.25 22.60 17.66
CA TYR A 30 -8.85 21.43 16.90
C TYR A 30 -8.86 21.70 15.40
N VAL A 31 -8.03 20.93 14.70
CA VAL A 31 -8.00 20.84 13.24
C VAL A 31 -8.13 19.38 12.86
N PHE A 32 -8.86 19.07 11.81
CA PHE A 32 -8.94 17.73 11.26
C PHE A 32 -8.37 17.69 9.83
N ILE A 33 -7.71 16.59 9.52
CA ILE A 33 -7.05 16.36 8.23
C ILE A 33 -7.70 15.14 7.60
N PRO A 34 -8.48 15.32 6.53
CA PRO A 34 -9.16 14.21 5.87
C PRO A 34 -8.18 13.35 5.08
N MET A 35 -8.36 12.04 5.13
CA MET A 35 -7.61 11.05 4.37
C MET A 35 -8.55 10.01 3.79
N HIS A 36 -8.31 9.62 2.54
CA HIS A 36 -9.04 8.53 1.89
C HIS A 36 -8.12 7.34 1.67
N ILE A 37 -8.46 6.18 2.23
CA ILE A 37 -7.73 4.93 2.05
C ILE A 37 -8.55 4.02 1.14
N ALA A 38 -8.16 3.97 -0.13
CA ALA A 38 -8.92 3.28 -1.17
C ALA A 38 -8.75 1.75 -1.15
N ASN A 39 -7.62 1.24 -0.67
CA ASN A 39 -7.29 -0.17 -0.71
C ASN A 39 -7.06 -0.75 0.69
N TRP A 40 -7.42 -2.01 0.86
CA TRP A 40 -7.25 -2.75 2.11
C TRP A 40 -6.70 -4.16 1.81
N PRO A 41 -5.88 -4.75 2.69
CA PRO A 41 -5.44 -4.25 4.00
C PRO A 41 -4.35 -3.18 3.88
N ALA A 42 -4.44 -2.17 4.74
CA ALA A 42 -3.55 -1.03 4.77
C ALA A 42 -3.02 -0.75 6.19
N THR A 43 -1.81 -0.22 6.26
CA THR A 43 -1.19 0.26 7.50
C THR A 43 -0.84 1.72 7.32
N LEU A 44 -1.39 2.57 8.17
CA LEU A 44 -1.07 3.99 8.24
C LEU A 44 0.14 4.19 9.14
N ASP A 45 1.15 4.85 8.62
CA ASP A 45 2.32 5.32 9.35
C ASP A 45 2.21 6.84 9.46
N LEU A 46 2.07 7.36 10.68
CA LEU A 46 1.89 8.79 10.93
C LEU A 46 2.92 9.29 11.93
N SER A 47 3.56 10.41 11.60
CA SER A 47 4.42 11.14 12.50
C SER A 47 4.02 12.61 12.56
N PHE A 48 4.13 13.20 13.74
CA PHE A 48 3.89 14.63 13.91
C PHE A 48 4.96 15.27 14.81
N ASN A 49 5.15 16.57 14.59
CA ASN A 49 6.01 17.41 15.40
C ASN A 49 5.30 18.75 15.60
N ALA A 50 4.96 19.06 16.84
CA ALA A 50 4.34 20.32 17.25
C ALA A 50 5.39 21.23 17.88
N SER A 51 5.12 22.55 17.92
CA SER A 51 5.94 23.49 18.66
C SER A 51 6.00 23.09 20.15
N GLU A 52 7.17 23.19 20.77
CA GLU A 52 7.44 22.70 22.13
C GLU A 52 6.53 23.28 23.22
N SER A 53 5.91 24.43 22.97
CA SER A 53 5.10 25.16 23.93
C SER A 53 3.64 24.70 24.05
N ALA A 54 3.17 23.82 23.17
CA ALA A 54 1.77 23.42 23.17
C ALA A 54 1.61 21.91 23.04
N PRO A 55 1.13 21.22 24.08
CA PRO A 55 0.84 19.80 24.01
C PRO A 55 -0.33 19.54 23.06
N VAL A 56 -0.07 18.84 21.97
CA VAL A 56 -1.08 18.45 20.99
C VAL A 56 -1.43 16.99 21.17
N ARG A 57 -2.72 16.72 21.31
CA ARG A 57 -3.28 15.37 21.26
C ARG A 57 -3.63 15.03 19.82
N VAL A 58 -3.21 13.85 19.37
CA VAL A 58 -3.47 13.36 18.03
C VAL A 58 -4.34 12.12 18.11
N GLU A 59 -5.41 12.11 17.34
CA GLU A 59 -6.32 10.98 17.25
C GLU A 59 -6.55 10.59 15.77
N LEU A 60 -6.68 9.28 15.52
CA LEU A 60 -7.14 8.76 14.26
C LEU A 60 -8.58 8.27 14.44
N VAL A 61 -9.50 8.83 13.67
CA VAL A 61 -10.92 8.53 13.74
C VAL A 61 -11.48 8.21 12.36
N THR A 62 -12.64 7.55 12.32
CA THR A 62 -13.41 7.45 11.07
C THR A 62 -14.14 8.77 10.80
N ARG A 63 -14.50 9.03 9.55
CA ARG A 63 -15.33 10.20 9.20
C ARG A 63 -16.64 10.25 10.03
N ARG A 64 -17.23 9.10 10.27
CA ARG A 64 -18.45 8.99 11.09
C ARG A 64 -18.22 9.43 12.54
N ASP A 65 -17.08 9.06 13.10
CA ASP A 65 -16.75 9.39 14.48
C ASP A 65 -16.31 10.85 14.62
N LEU A 66 -15.65 11.43 13.61
CA LEU A 66 -15.44 12.87 13.55
C LEU A 66 -16.76 13.64 13.59
N ASP A 67 -17.78 13.24 12.82
CA ASP A 67 -19.09 13.86 12.85
C ASP A 67 -19.76 13.79 14.24
N ARG A 68 -19.53 12.71 14.98
CA ARG A 68 -19.99 12.57 16.37
C ARG A 68 -19.24 13.50 17.31
N PHE A 69 -17.92 13.56 17.19
CA PHE A 69 -17.06 14.46 17.96
C PHE A 69 -17.49 15.91 17.80
N VAL A 70 -17.65 16.39 16.56
CA VAL A 70 -18.07 17.78 16.25
C VAL A 70 -19.43 18.10 16.85
N ARG A 71 -20.34 17.12 16.95
CA ARG A 71 -21.67 17.26 17.60
C ARG A 71 -21.65 17.08 19.10
N GLY A 72 -20.46 16.96 19.73
CA GLY A 72 -20.33 16.73 21.18
C GLY A 72 -20.88 15.39 21.66
N LYS A 73 -20.96 14.38 20.78
CA LYS A 73 -21.43 13.03 21.11
C LYS A 73 -20.24 12.13 21.42
N SER A 74 -20.51 11.02 22.12
CA SER A 74 -19.52 9.94 22.29
C SER A 74 -19.10 9.38 20.93
N TYR A 75 -17.80 9.19 20.71
CA TYR A 75 -17.18 8.71 19.49
C TYR A 75 -16.09 7.69 19.82
N GLU A 76 -15.72 6.89 18.81
CA GLU A 76 -14.63 5.93 18.91
C GLU A 76 -13.41 6.44 18.13
N TYR A 77 -12.24 5.99 18.54
CA TYR A 77 -10.98 6.32 17.87
C TYR A 77 -10.19 5.03 17.63
N LEU A 78 -9.49 4.97 16.52
CA LEU A 78 -8.58 3.87 16.22
C LEU A 78 -7.29 4.01 17.01
N VAL A 79 -6.81 5.25 17.12
CA VAL A 79 -5.61 5.61 17.90
C VAL A 79 -5.87 6.92 18.61
N ARG A 80 -5.42 7.01 19.86
CA ARG A 80 -5.34 8.26 20.62
C ARG A 80 -3.97 8.34 21.28
N LEU A 81 -3.23 9.37 20.96
CA LEU A 81 -1.96 9.65 21.59
C LEU A 81 -2.14 10.70 22.67
N SER A 82 -1.50 10.47 23.82
CA SER A 82 -1.47 11.49 24.90
C SER A 82 -0.82 12.77 24.38
N PRO A 83 -1.20 13.95 24.91
CA PRO A 83 -0.63 15.23 24.50
C PRO A 83 0.89 15.23 24.64
N ARG A 84 1.59 15.51 23.56
CA ARG A 84 3.06 15.58 23.49
C ARG A 84 3.51 16.42 22.29
N PRO A 85 4.76 16.94 22.31
CA PRO A 85 5.25 17.76 21.20
C PRO A 85 5.56 16.95 19.94
N MET A 86 5.96 15.70 20.06
CA MET A 86 6.25 14.83 18.92
C MET A 86 5.89 13.38 19.21
N SER A 87 5.47 12.67 18.18
CA SER A 87 5.32 11.21 18.20
C SER A 87 5.21 10.64 16.82
N ASN A 88 5.32 9.33 16.74
CA ASN A 88 4.96 8.54 15.59
C ASN A 88 4.12 7.35 16.03
N PHE A 89 3.26 6.87 15.16
CA PHE A 89 2.56 5.61 15.35
C PHE A 89 2.33 4.91 14.03
N ARG A 90 2.19 3.60 14.12
CA ARG A 90 1.81 2.75 13.01
C ARG A 90 0.54 2.01 13.38
N GLN A 91 -0.49 2.14 12.56
CA GLN A 91 -1.80 1.56 12.81
C GLN A 91 -2.33 0.85 11.58
N SER A 92 -2.72 -0.41 11.75
CA SER A 92 -3.52 -1.10 10.75
C SER A 92 -4.92 -0.51 10.73
N VAL A 93 -5.39 -0.10 9.56
CA VAL A 93 -6.77 0.38 9.39
C VAL A 93 -7.70 -0.81 9.14
N PRO A 94 -8.90 -0.81 9.76
CA PRO A 94 -9.80 -1.97 9.70
C PRO A 94 -10.40 -2.19 8.30
N ASP A 95 -10.66 -1.12 7.55
CA ASP A 95 -11.33 -1.15 6.26
C ASP A 95 -10.82 -0.05 5.32
N ALA A 96 -11.10 -0.18 4.02
CA ALA A 96 -10.99 0.94 3.09
C ALA A 96 -12.09 1.98 3.41
N GLY A 97 -11.76 3.27 3.31
CA GLY A 97 -12.73 4.32 3.63
C GLY A 97 -12.11 5.66 3.98
N ASP A 98 -12.95 6.54 4.53
CA ASP A 98 -12.57 7.89 4.93
C ASP A 98 -12.21 7.93 6.41
N TYR A 99 -11.03 8.44 6.68
CA TYR A 99 -10.45 8.63 8.00
C TYR A 99 -10.05 10.09 8.18
N ASP A 100 -9.94 10.50 9.42
CA ASP A 100 -9.47 11.83 9.77
C ASP A 100 -8.42 11.76 10.85
N VAL A 101 -7.35 12.54 10.69
CA VAL A 101 -6.41 12.83 11.77
C VAL A 101 -6.91 14.08 12.48
N LEU A 102 -7.26 13.93 13.74
CA LEU A 102 -7.73 15.01 14.60
C LEU A 102 -6.57 15.51 15.45
N LEU A 103 -6.20 16.77 15.27
CA LEU A 103 -5.18 17.49 16.04
C LEU A 103 -5.88 18.38 17.05
N ILE A 104 -5.71 18.13 18.35
CA ILE A 104 -6.36 18.87 19.43
C ILE A 104 -5.28 19.57 20.23
N ASN A 105 -5.26 20.90 20.21
CA ASN A 105 -4.37 21.70 21.02
C ASN A 105 -4.98 21.93 22.40
N GLU A 106 -4.45 21.25 23.40
CA GLU A 106 -4.88 21.41 24.81
C GLU A 106 -4.16 22.56 25.53
N GLY A 107 -3.19 23.20 24.83
CA GLY A 107 -2.44 24.32 25.35
C GLY A 107 -3.17 25.66 25.29
N SER A 108 -2.55 26.68 25.90
CA SER A 108 -3.07 28.05 25.91
C SER A 108 -2.49 28.95 24.80
N THR A 109 -1.62 28.40 23.96
CA THR A 109 -0.97 29.08 22.82
C THR A 109 -1.23 28.33 21.54
N ASN A 110 -1.22 29.03 20.41
CA ASN A 110 -1.30 28.39 19.09
C ASN A 110 -0.08 27.48 18.87
N SER A 111 -0.28 26.39 18.17
CA SER A 111 0.77 25.42 17.83
C SER A 111 0.82 25.18 16.35
N GLU A 112 1.98 25.34 15.74
CA GLU A 112 2.26 24.82 14.42
C GLU A 112 2.60 23.32 14.55
N VAL A 113 1.86 22.46 13.85
CA VAL A 113 2.03 21.02 13.86
C VAL A 113 2.39 20.53 12.47
N LYS A 114 3.60 20.04 12.30
CA LYS A 114 4.02 19.36 11.09
C LYS A 114 3.60 17.90 11.13
N VAL A 115 2.82 17.47 10.13
CA VAL A 115 2.30 16.11 10.04
C VAL A 115 2.83 15.44 8.79
N ARG A 116 3.28 14.20 8.95
CA ARG A 116 3.59 13.29 7.84
C ARG A 116 2.73 12.04 7.98
N ALA A 117 2.08 11.65 6.90
CA ALA A 117 1.34 10.41 6.83
C ALA A 117 1.72 9.65 5.56
N ALA A 118 1.97 8.37 5.72
CA ALA A 118 2.19 7.43 4.64
C ALA A 118 1.31 6.20 4.85
N VAL A 119 0.88 5.57 3.78
CA VAL A 119 0.13 4.33 3.83
C VAL A 119 0.92 3.23 3.14
N GLN A 120 1.01 2.08 3.80
CA GLN A 120 1.57 0.85 3.25
C GLN A 120 0.45 -0.14 3.00
N PHE A 121 0.33 -0.60 1.77
CA PHE A 121 -0.62 -1.64 1.41
C PHE A 121 0.05 -3.00 1.51
N ALA A 122 -0.58 -3.97 2.17
CA ALA A 122 -0.06 -5.33 2.30
C ALA A 122 -0.10 -6.09 0.96
N ARG A 123 -0.86 -5.60 0.02
CA ARG A 123 -0.93 -6.10 -1.36
C ARG A 123 -0.77 -4.90 -2.27
N GLU A 124 0.12 -4.99 -3.26
CA GLU A 124 0.08 -4.04 -4.35
C GLU A 124 -1.38 -3.96 -4.84
N PRO A 125 -1.95 -2.74 -4.96
CA PRO A 125 -3.21 -2.64 -5.64
C PRO A 125 -3.06 -3.38 -6.95
N ASP A 126 -4.06 -4.19 -7.32
CA ASP A 126 -4.09 -4.97 -8.56
C ASP A 126 -4.17 -3.99 -9.75
N VAL A 127 -3.20 -3.12 -9.80
CA VAL A 127 -2.86 -2.35 -10.99
C VAL A 127 -2.44 -3.45 -11.93
N ALA A 128 -3.32 -3.79 -12.87
CA ALA A 128 -3.05 -4.73 -13.94
C ALA A 128 -1.60 -4.51 -14.36
N GLN A 129 -0.73 -5.43 -13.93
CA GLN A 129 0.72 -5.25 -14.06
C GLN A 129 0.96 -4.91 -15.51
N TYR A 130 1.31 -3.66 -15.78
CA TYR A 130 1.68 -3.23 -17.11
C TYR A 130 2.96 -3.99 -17.44
N VAL A 131 2.75 -5.18 -17.99
CA VAL A 131 3.86 -6.00 -18.48
C VAL A 131 4.49 -5.19 -19.59
N SER A 132 5.67 -4.67 -19.35
CA SER A 132 6.37 -3.82 -20.34
C SER A 132 6.34 -4.50 -21.69
N PRO A 133 6.21 -3.76 -22.81
CA PRO A 133 6.18 -4.34 -24.15
C PRO A 133 7.33 -5.32 -24.42
N GLN A 134 8.49 -5.06 -23.82
CA GLN A 134 9.66 -5.93 -23.88
C GLN A 134 9.44 -7.29 -23.19
N ARG A 135 8.84 -7.32 -22.00
CA ARG A 135 8.52 -8.58 -21.32
C ARG A 135 7.43 -9.37 -22.03
N ARG A 136 6.43 -8.68 -22.61
CA ARG A 136 5.43 -9.34 -23.48
C ARG A 136 6.08 -9.96 -24.71
N ALA A 137 6.98 -9.25 -25.38
CA ALA A 137 7.71 -9.77 -26.53
C ALA A 137 8.54 -11.02 -26.17
N VAL A 138 9.23 -11.02 -25.03
CA VAL A 138 10.02 -12.17 -24.55
C VAL A 138 9.10 -13.37 -24.26
N LEU A 139 7.97 -13.18 -23.60
CA LEU A 139 7.03 -14.27 -23.29
C LEU A 139 6.42 -14.85 -24.56
N ILE A 140 6.04 -14.01 -25.52
CA ILE A 140 5.51 -14.46 -26.81
C ILE A 140 6.57 -15.21 -27.61
N SER A 141 7.79 -14.68 -27.67
CA SER A 141 8.90 -15.33 -28.37
C SER A 141 9.25 -16.69 -27.77
N ALA A 142 9.28 -16.80 -26.44
CA ALA A 142 9.52 -18.07 -25.76
C ALA A 142 8.41 -19.10 -26.05
N SER A 143 7.16 -18.69 -26.05
CA SER A 143 6.01 -19.57 -26.35
C SER A 143 6.06 -20.06 -27.80
N VAL A 144 6.39 -19.19 -28.75
CA VAL A 144 6.54 -19.54 -30.18
C VAL A 144 7.71 -20.50 -30.37
N ALA A 145 8.85 -20.27 -29.71
CA ALA A 145 9.99 -21.18 -29.79
C ALA A 145 9.68 -22.59 -29.29
N VAL A 146 9.01 -22.71 -28.14
CA VAL A 146 8.56 -24.01 -27.60
C VAL A 146 7.61 -24.72 -28.56
N PHE A 147 6.68 -23.99 -29.15
CA PHE A 147 5.73 -24.54 -30.12
C PHE A 147 6.43 -25.07 -31.38
N LEU A 148 7.39 -24.30 -31.92
CA LEU A 148 8.17 -24.72 -33.08
C LEU A 148 9.02 -25.96 -32.82
N ILE A 149 9.63 -26.04 -31.64
CA ILE A 149 10.38 -27.24 -31.22
C ILE A 149 9.46 -28.47 -31.16
N ALA A 150 8.27 -28.32 -30.59
CA ALA A 150 7.29 -29.41 -30.52
C ALA A 150 6.87 -29.88 -31.91
N LEU A 151 6.62 -28.93 -32.84
CA LEU A 151 6.28 -29.27 -34.23
C LEU A 151 7.42 -30.00 -34.96
N LEU A 152 8.64 -29.56 -34.79
CA LEU A 152 9.82 -30.21 -35.40
C LEU A 152 9.98 -31.65 -34.89
N TRP A 153 9.81 -31.85 -33.59
CA TRP A 153 9.88 -33.16 -32.98
C TRP A 153 8.79 -34.10 -33.50
N SER A 154 7.56 -33.61 -33.55
CA SER A 154 6.43 -34.36 -34.08
C SER A 154 6.63 -34.71 -35.56
N GLY A 155 7.12 -33.78 -36.36
CA GLY A 155 7.44 -34.01 -37.76
C GLY A 155 8.55 -35.05 -37.99
N LEU A 156 9.61 -34.96 -37.20
CA LEU A 156 10.70 -35.97 -37.24
C LEU A 156 10.25 -37.36 -36.78
N ALA A 157 9.37 -37.43 -35.76
CA ALA A 157 8.81 -38.71 -35.32
C ALA A 157 7.95 -39.34 -36.40
N LEU A 158 7.13 -38.56 -37.13
CA LEU A 158 6.30 -39.02 -38.23
C LEU A 158 7.15 -39.53 -39.39
N LEU A 159 8.20 -38.79 -39.79
CA LEU A 159 9.11 -39.19 -40.84
C LEU A 159 9.86 -40.51 -40.53
N ARG A 160 10.23 -40.71 -39.26
CA ARG A 160 10.84 -41.99 -38.84
C ARG A 160 9.86 -43.15 -38.91
N ALA A 161 8.59 -42.93 -38.50
CA ALA A 161 7.56 -43.95 -38.58
C ALA A 161 7.24 -44.36 -40.02
N MET A 162 7.23 -43.41 -40.95
CA MET A 162 7.01 -43.68 -42.39
C MET A 162 8.17 -44.46 -43.02
N ARG A 163 9.40 -44.19 -42.59
CA ARG A 163 10.60 -44.96 -43.10
C ARG A 163 10.65 -46.39 -42.63
N SER A 164 10.30 -46.64 -41.33
CA SER A 164 10.26 -47.97 -40.81
C SER A 164 9.12 -48.84 -41.36
N GLY A 165 8.01 -48.24 -41.82
CA GLY A 165 6.93 -48.94 -42.48
C GLY A 165 7.22 -49.36 -43.93
N ALA A 166 8.19 -48.69 -44.61
CA ALA A 166 8.56 -48.99 -45.98
C ALA A 166 9.56 -50.16 -46.12
N GLU A 167 10.18 -50.62 -45.01
CA GLU A 167 11.13 -51.76 -45.05
C GLU A 167 10.46 -53.12 -44.82
N HIS A 168 9.14 -53.14 -44.61
CA HIS A 168 8.37 -54.37 -44.35
C HIS A 168 7.39 -54.71 -45.50
N LEU A 169 7.50 -54.09 -46.67
CA LEU A 169 6.80 -54.43 -47.89
C LEU A 169 7.80 -54.94 -49.00
#